data_5c8f8984a3bf7584374a022febf23226
#
_entry.id   5c8f8984a3bf7584374a022febf23226
#
_cell.length_a   1.000
_cell.length_b   1.000
_cell.length_c   1.000
_cell.angle_alpha   90.00
_cell.angle_beta   90.00
_cell.angle_gamma   90.00
#
_symmetry.space_group_name_H-M   'P 1'
#
loop_
_entity.id
_entity.type
_entity.pdbx_description
1 polymer ?
#
loop_
_entity_poly.entity_id
_entity_poly.type
_entity_poly.pdbx_seq_one_letter_code
_entity_poly.pdbx_strand_id
1 'polypeptide(L)'
;MIGNEKPNQTEKSFDDGNFCAICETIALRLQNNASLAQGDMEGVYYYSSMVNGQPSWTSTHYALWYAIGYWLIGDLHSIGEFTGGIYSYYGSQCPYNLSSDKWYYFQWDGDWMIAETDEINVLCFDGK
;
A
#
# COMPACT_ATOMS: atom_id res chain seq x y z
N MET A 1 10.93 25.22 1.52
CA MET A 1 10.80 24.78 1.65
C MET A 1 10.75 24.61 1.18
N ILE A 2 10.55 24.83 1.40
CA ILE A 2 10.47 24.55 1.38
C ILE A 2 10.47 24.67 0.65
N GLY A 3 10.44 25.65 0.70
CA GLY A 3 10.63 25.48 0.54
C GLY A 3 10.64 25.46 -0.13
N ASN A 4 10.77 25.50 -0.07
CA ASN A 4 10.84 25.09 -0.18
C ASN A 4 11.00 24.78 -0.73
N GLU A 5 11.29 24.97 -0.62
CA GLU A 5 11.56 24.35 -0.62
C GLU A 5 11.73 23.71 -1.01
N LYS A 6 11.99 24.17 -0.96
CA LYS A 6 12.18 23.36 -0.98
C LYS A 6 12.40 22.69 -1.20
N PRO A 7 12.52 23.17 -1.30
CA PRO A 7 12.68 22.27 -1.32
C PRO A 7 12.85 21.73 -1.45
N ASN A 8 13.40 21.76 -1.31
CA ASN A 8 13.47 20.81 -1.10
C ASN A 8 13.41 20.20 -1.11
N GLN A 9 13.66 20.21 -0.97
CA GLN A 9 13.59 19.34 -0.80
C GLN A 9 13.74 18.56 -0.67
N THR A 10 13.96 18.74 -0.69
CA THR A 10 13.95 17.81 -0.50
C THR A 10 13.94 17.05 -0.38
N GLU A 11 14.09 16.85 -0.38
CA GLU A 11 13.91 15.96 -0.23
C GLU A 11 13.69 15.36 -0.05
N LYS A 12 13.78 15.16 0.08
CA LYS A 12 13.52 14.60 0.07
C LYS A 12 13.11 13.98 0.30
N SER A 13 12.96 13.72 0.18
CA SER A 13 12.35 13.25 0.21
C SER A 13 11.79 13.18 0.11
N PHE A 14 12.19 12.71 -0.19
CA PHE A 14 11.13 12.75 -0.41
C PHE A 14 10.53 13.76 0.02
N ASP A 15 10.59 14.30 0.52
CA ASP A 15 10.17 14.99 0.87
C ASP A 15 9.52 15.75 0.69
N ASP A 16 9.55 16.24 0.41
CA ASP A 16 8.62 16.77 0.34
C ASP A 16 7.43 16.15 0.42
N GLY A 17 7.06 15.53 1.07
CA GLY A 17 5.86 14.89 1.36
C GLY A 17 5.46 13.84 0.39
N ASN A 18 5.71 14.03 -0.81
CA ASN A 18 5.28 13.12 -1.86
C ASN A 18 6.45 12.23 -2.27
N PHE A 19 6.65 11.19 -1.53
CA PHE A 19 7.80 10.33 -1.72
C PHE A 19 7.53 9.16 -2.68
N CYS A 20 6.27 8.93 -3.06
CA CYS A 20 5.94 7.85 -4.00
C CYS A 20 5.64 8.39 -5.37
N ALA A 21 6.39 7.96 -6.37
CA ALA A 21 6.00 8.18 -7.75
C ALA A 21 4.75 7.36 -8.04
N ILE A 22 3.87 7.89 -8.89
CA ILE A 22 2.64 7.19 -9.21
C ILE A 22 2.94 6.05 -10.19
N CYS A 23 2.65 4.84 -9.76
CA CYS A 23 2.60 3.68 -10.63
C CYS A 23 1.13 3.51 -11.03
N GLU A 24 0.84 3.55 -12.31
CA GLU A 24 -0.55 3.58 -12.78
C GLU A 24 -1.30 2.29 -12.43
N THR A 25 -0.61 1.17 -12.46
CA THR A 25 -1.23 -0.13 -12.23
C THR A 25 -0.36 -0.94 -11.32
N ILE A 26 -0.95 -1.48 -10.27
CA ILE A 26 -0.24 -2.39 -9.38
C ILE A 26 -0.96 -3.72 -9.32
N ALA A 27 -0.20 -4.76 -9.00
CA ALA A 27 -0.76 -6.09 -8.78
C ALA A 27 -0.48 -6.50 -7.34
N LEU A 28 -1.52 -6.94 -6.65
CA LEU A 28 -1.39 -7.55 -5.33
C LEU A 28 -1.43 -9.06 -5.51
N ARG A 29 -0.37 -9.72 -5.10
CA ARG A 29 -0.26 -11.18 -5.20
C ARG A 29 -0.14 -11.75 -3.80
N LEU A 30 -0.98 -12.73 -3.51
CA LEU A 30 -1.02 -13.38 -2.20
C LEU A 30 -0.78 -14.87 -2.35
N GLN A 31 -0.06 -15.45 -1.40
CA GLN A 31 0.22 -16.88 -1.38
C GLN A 31 0.01 -17.42 0.02
N ASN A 32 -0.09 -18.73 0.13
CA ASN A 32 -0.11 -19.45 1.39
C ASN A 32 -1.22 -18.94 2.33
N ASN A 33 -0.91 -18.68 3.58
CA ASN A 33 -1.92 -18.31 4.57
C ASN A 33 -2.51 -16.92 4.31
N ALA A 34 -1.74 -16.01 3.74
CA ALA A 34 -2.28 -14.70 3.37
C ALA A 34 -3.35 -14.85 2.30
N SER A 35 -3.12 -15.74 1.34
CA SER A 35 -4.13 -16.03 0.30
C SER A 35 -5.37 -16.68 0.90
N LEU A 36 -5.19 -17.57 1.86
CA LEU A 36 -6.34 -18.20 2.53
C LEU A 36 -7.15 -17.17 3.31
N ALA A 37 -6.47 -16.24 3.98
CA ALA A 37 -7.13 -15.27 4.85
C ALA A 37 -7.74 -14.11 4.07
N GLN A 38 -7.03 -13.60 3.05
CA GLN A 38 -7.40 -12.36 2.36
C GLN A 38 -7.38 -12.51 0.85
N GLY A 39 -7.60 -13.71 0.35
CA GLY A 39 -7.46 -14.00 -1.08
C GLY A 39 -8.36 -13.16 -1.96
N ASP A 40 -9.49 -12.71 -1.44
CA ASP A 40 -10.41 -11.88 -2.23
C ASP A 40 -9.79 -10.54 -2.62
N MET A 41 -8.77 -10.10 -1.91
CA MET A 41 -8.10 -8.84 -2.21
C MET A 41 -7.07 -8.96 -3.33
N GLU A 42 -6.68 -10.17 -3.69
CA GLU A 42 -5.68 -10.38 -4.74
C GLU A 42 -6.22 -9.88 -6.07
N GLY A 43 -5.35 -9.22 -6.84
CA GLY A 43 -5.74 -8.76 -8.15
C GLY A 43 -5.00 -7.51 -8.59
N VAL A 44 -5.55 -6.86 -9.61
CA VAL A 44 -4.96 -5.67 -10.21
C VAL A 44 -5.71 -4.45 -9.71
N TYR A 45 -4.94 -3.44 -9.30
CA TYR A 45 -5.46 -2.19 -8.79
C TYR A 45 -4.95 -1.06 -9.67
N TYR A 46 -5.80 -0.06 -9.91
CA TYR A 46 -5.48 1.06 -10.78
C TYR A 46 -5.41 2.34 -9.97
N TYR A 47 -4.48 3.20 -10.34
CA TYR A 47 -4.36 4.51 -9.66
C TYR A 47 -5.70 5.23 -9.70
N SER A 48 -6.11 5.74 -8.57
CA SER A 48 -7.39 6.42 -8.43
C SER A 48 -7.22 7.91 -8.12
N SER A 49 -6.63 8.22 -6.98
CA SER A 49 -6.50 9.61 -6.54
C SER A 49 -5.50 9.69 -5.41
N MET A 50 -5.19 10.91 -5.01
CA MET A 50 -4.39 11.15 -3.80
C MET A 50 -5.30 11.02 -2.60
N VAL A 51 -4.85 10.26 -1.60
CA VAL A 51 -5.57 10.05 -0.35
C VAL A 51 -4.59 10.26 0.79
N ASN A 52 -4.91 11.16 1.69
CA ASN A 52 -4.03 11.51 2.81
C ASN A 52 -2.63 11.89 2.35
N GLY A 53 -2.53 12.53 1.18
CA GLY A 53 -1.26 13.04 0.67
C GLY A 53 -0.43 12.05 -0.11
N GLN A 54 -0.93 10.84 -0.36
CA GLN A 54 -0.20 9.83 -1.11
C GLN A 54 -1.11 9.19 -2.15
N PRO A 55 -0.54 8.60 -3.22
CA PRO A 55 -1.35 7.92 -4.22
C PRO A 55 -2.17 6.78 -3.62
N SER A 56 -3.32 6.53 -4.21
CA SER A 56 -4.13 5.37 -3.86
C SER A 56 -4.52 4.63 -5.12
N TRP A 57 -4.80 3.35 -4.96
CA TRP A 57 -5.15 2.45 -6.07
C TRP A 57 -6.40 1.70 -5.69
N THR A 58 -7.27 1.47 -6.67
CA THR A 58 -8.52 0.78 -6.41
C THR A 58 -8.75 -0.36 -7.39
N SER A 59 -9.46 -1.37 -6.93
CA SER A 59 -10.04 -2.41 -7.75
C SER A 59 -11.55 -2.32 -7.61
N THR A 60 -12.28 -3.34 -8.04
CA THR A 60 -13.74 -3.29 -8.00
C THR A 60 -14.26 -3.17 -6.57
N HIS A 61 -13.65 -3.88 -5.62
CA HIS A 61 -14.17 -3.95 -4.25
C HIS A 61 -13.17 -3.51 -3.20
N TYR A 62 -11.92 -3.31 -3.57
CA TYR A 62 -10.84 -3.05 -2.60
C TYR A 62 -10.00 -1.87 -3.03
N ALA A 63 -9.22 -1.35 -2.08
CA ALA A 63 -8.34 -0.23 -2.33
C ALA A 63 -7.06 -0.40 -1.53
N LEU A 64 -6.01 0.26 -2.01
CA LEU A 64 -4.74 0.41 -1.31
C LEU A 64 -4.52 1.89 -1.10
N TRP A 65 -4.33 2.32 0.15
CA TRP A 65 -4.16 3.75 0.46
C TRP A 65 -3.26 3.92 1.66
N TYR A 66 -2.88 5.18 1.88
CA TYR A 66 -2.00 5.59 2.97
C TYR A 66 -2.83 6.25 4.07
N ALA A 67 -2.53 5.93 5.32
CA ALA A 67 -3.13 6.61 6.46
C ALA A 67 -2.19 6.54 7.66
N ILE A 68 -1.83 7.70 8.19
CA ILE A 68 -1.10 7.84 9.45
C ILE A 68 0.18 7.00 9.49
N GLY A 69 0.96 7.04 8.42
CA GLY A 69 2.23 6.32 8.35
C GLY A 69 2.11 4.86 7.94
N TYR A 70 0.92 4.42 7.59
CA TYR A 70 0.67 3.03 7.20
C TYR A 70 0.18 2.96 5.77
N TRP A 71 0.50 1.86 5.10
CA TRP A 71 -0.18 1.45 3.88
C TRP A 71 -1.23 0.43 4.27
N LEU A 72 -2.44 0.59 3.73
CA LEU A 72 -3.58 -0.24 4.10
C LEU A 72 -4.24 -0.77 2.84
N ILE A 73 -4.65 -2.02 2.87
CA ILE A 73 -5.44 -2.63 1.80
C ILE A 73 -6.71 -3.14 2.44
N GLY A 74 -7.84 -2.66 1.94
CA GLY A 74 -9.11 -3.02 2.53
C GLY A 74 -10.27 -2.68 1.63
N ASP A 75 -11.45 -2.67 2.22
CA ASP A 75 -12.69 -2.42 1.52
C ASP A 75 -12.68 -1.03 0.86
N LEU A 76 -13.18 -0.95 -0.37
CA LEU A 76 -13.22 0.30 -1.11
C LEU A 76 -13.97 1.39 -0.35
N HIS A 77 -15.00 1.01 0.41
CA HIS A 77 -15.79 1.99 1.16
C HIS A 77 -15.07 2.53 2.39
N SER A 78 -13.94 1.94 2.76
CA SER A 78 -13.15 2.39 3.91
C SER A 78 -11.92 3.20 3.49
N ILE A 79 -11.79 3.52 2.22
CA ILE A 79 -10.61 4.23 1.72
C ILE A 79 -10.39 5.53 2.50
N GLY A 80 -9.16 5.76 2.90
CA GLY A 80 -8.79 6.93 3.68
C GLY A 80 -8.83 6.73 5.19
N GLU A 81 -9.50 5.69 5.67
CA GLU A 81 -9.62 5.41 7.10
C GLU A 81 -8.48 4.50 7.56
N PHE A 82 -8.28 4.45 8.86
CA PHE A 82 -7.22 3.62 9.43
C PHE A 82 -7.77 2.23 9.74
N THR A 83 -8.06 1.47 8.68
CA THR A 83 -8.60 0.12 8.78
C THR A 83 -8.28 -0.65 7.51
N GLY A 84 -8.24 -1.98 7.60
CA GLY A 84 -7.97 -2.81 6.45
C GLY A 84 -7.66 -4.24 6.87
N GLY A 85 -7.60 -5.14 5.92
CA GLY A 85 -7.24 -6.54 6.16
C GLY A 85 -5.77 -6.84 5.95
N ILE A 86 -5.06 -5.95 5.28
CA ILE A 86 -3.62 -6.05 5.07
C ILE A 86 -3.03 -4.68 5.35
N TYR A 87 -1.91 -4.62 6.06
CA TYR A 87 -1.29 -3.34 6.30
C TYR A 87 0.22 -3.46 6.43
N SER A 88 0.90 -2.34 6.22
CA SER A 88 2.32 -2.18 6.52
C SER A 88 2.53 -0.84 7.20
N TYR A 89 3.30 -0.81 8.28
CA TYR A 89 3.60 0.47 8.93
C TYR A 89 4.88 1.10 8.42
N TYR A 90 5.33 0.68 7.25
CA TYR A 90 6.48 1.27 6.58
C TYR A 90 6.03 2.29 5.55
N GLY A 91 5.16 3.23 5.98
CA GLY A 91 4.57 4.21 5.07
C GLY A 91 5.55 5.21 4.49
N SER A 92 6.79 5.24 4.98
CA SER A 92 7.83 6.10 4.40
C SER A 92 8.41 5.54 3.11
N GLN A 93 7.99 4.34 2.70
CA GLN A 93 8.39 3.73 1.44
C GLN A 93 7.15 3.50 0.60
N CYS A 94 7.35 3.40 -0.72
CA CYS A 94 6.23 3.08 -1.60
C CYS A 94 5.80 1.64 -1.41
N PRO A 95 4.49 1.33 -1.54
CA PRO A 95 4.02 -0.02 -1.26
C PRO A 95 4.65 -1.08 -2.17
N TYR A 96 4.95 -0.72 -3.42
CA TYR A 96 5.58 -1.67 -4.34
C TYR A 96 7.10 -1.78 -4.16
N ASN A 97 7.65 -1.09 -3.16
CA ASN A 97 9.07 -1.22 -2.80
C ASN A 97 9.25 -2.03 -1.52
N LEU A 98 8.16 -2.47 -0.90
CA LEU A 98 8.24 -3.21 0.36
C LEU A 98 8.36 -4.70 0.09
N SER A 99 9.29 -5.35 0.80
CA SER A 99 9.37 -6.80 0.75
C SER A 99 8.19 -7.41 1.52
N SER A 100 7.93 -8.68 1.23
CA SER A 100 6.77 -9.37 1.79
C SER A 100 6.74 -9.31 3.32
N ASP A 101 7.88 -9.43 3.97
CA ASP A 101 7.95 -9.47 5.43
C ASP A 101 7.68 -8.11 6.09
N LYS A 102 7.40 -7.07 5.30
CA LYS A 102 6.99 -5.77 5.82
C LYS A 102 5.47 -5.65 5.91
N TRP A 103 4.75 -6.67 5.48
CA TRP A 103 3.30 -6.65 5.45
C TRP A 103 2.72 -7.56 6.51
N TYR A 104 1.54 -7.16 7.04
CA TYR A 104 0.75 -7.93 7.99
C TYR A 104 -0.60 -8.21 7.39
N TYR A 105 -1.19 -9.35 7.72
CA TYR A 105 -2.53 -9.66 7.27
C TYR A 105 -3.36 -10.20 8.44
N PHE A 106 -4.66 -9.94 8.38
CA PHE A 106 -5.59 -10.37 9.40
C PHE A 106 -6.11 -11.76 9.05
N GLN A 107 -5.98 -12.68 10.01
CA GLN A 107 -6.51 -14.04 9.84
C GLN A 107 -7.96 -14.08 10.29
N TRP A 108 -8.69 -15.03 9.73
CA TRP A 108 -10.09 -15.22 10.07
C TRP A 108 -10.32 -15.58 11.55
N ASP A 109 -9.31 -16.04 12.26
CA ASP A 109 -9.41 -16.34 13.68
C ASP A 109 -9.19 -15.13 14.59
N GLY A 110 -8.96 -13.96 14.00
CA GLY A 110 -8.83 -12.71 14.75
C GLY A 110 -7.42 -12.26 15.03
N ASP A 111 -6.43 -12.97 14.54
CA ASP A 111 -5.03 -12.62 14.78
C ASP A 111 -4.40 -11.90 13.59
N TRP A 112 -3.46 -11.00 13.88
CA TRP A 112 -2.61 -10.38 12.86
C TRP A 112 -1.34 -11.21 12.71
N MET A 113 -0.97 -11.47 11.46
CA MET A 113 0.21 -12.27 11.14
C MET A 113 1.15 -11.46 10.28
N ILE A 114 2.44 -11.59 10.56
CA ILE A 114 3.45 -11.03 9.67
C ILE A 114 3.63 -11.97 8.47
N ALA A 115 3.69 -11.41 7.27
CA ALA A 115 3.83 -12.21 6.07
C ALA A 115 5.23 -12.78 5.97
N GLU A 116 5.33 -13.98 5.42
CA GLU A 116 6.60 -14.63 5.16
C GLU A 116 7.12 -14.24 3.77
N THR A 117 8.29 -14.74 3.42
CA THR A 117 8.90 -14.46 2.13
C THR A 117 7.92 -14.82 1.01
N ASP A 118 7.73 -13.87 0.09
CA ASP A 118 6.88 -14.02 -1.09
C ASP A 118 5.40 -14.24 -0.79
N GLU A 119 4.99 -14.07 0.46
CA GLU A 119 3.58 -14.29 0.80
C GLU A 119 2.69 -13.13 0.36
N ILE A 120 3.16 -11.90 0.51
CA ILE A 120 2.44 -10.70 0.08
C ILE A 120 3.37 -9.89 -0.82
N ASN A 121 2.95 -9.66 -2.04
CA ASN A 121 3.74 -8.89 -3.00
C ASN A 121 2.87 -7.83 -3.66
N VAL A 122 3.35 -6.59 -3.63
CA VAL A 122 2.73 -5.47 -4.33
C VAL A 122 3.69 -5.07 -5.43
N LEU A 123 3.27 -5.22 -6.67
CA LEU A 123 4.15 -5.06 -7.82
C LEU A 123 3.68 -3.88 -8.67
N CYS A 124 4.63 -3.03 -9.06
CA CYS A 124 4.33 -1.96 -10.03
C CYS A 124 4.37 -2.56 -11.42
N PHE A 125 3.33 -2.28 -12.18
CA PHE A 125 3.02 -2.99 -13.40
C PHE A 125 3.08 -2.11 -14.63
N ASP A 126 3.66 -0.94 -14.52
CA ASP A 126 3.53 0.05 -15.59
C ASP A 126 4.30 -0.29 -16.84
N GLY A 127 5.18 -1.26 -16.76
CA GLY A 127 5.90 -1.71 -17.94
C GLY A 127 6.81 -0.65 -18.53
N LYS A 128 7.19 0.29 -17.74
CA LYS A 128 8.05 1.37 -18.21
C LYS A 128 9.47 1.15 -17.88
#